data_da35f3c9217b357e00cc1c5d9e0e2296
#
_entry.id   da35f3c9217b357e00cc1c5d9e0e2296
#
_cell.length_a   1.000
_cell.length_b   1.000
_cell.length_c   1.000
_cell.angle_alpha   90.00
_cell.angle_beta   90.00
_cell.angle_gamma   90.00
#
_symmetry.space_group_name_H-M   'P 1'
#
loop_
_entity.id
_entity.type
_entity.pdbx_description
1 polymer ?
#
loop_
_entity_poly.entity_id
_entity_poly.type
_entity_poly.pdbx_seq_one_letter_code
_entity_poly.pdbx_strand_id
1 'polypeptide(L)'
;MRQSLRTKAIRAVGMKQQTATPNHSISVQLRVYALALLLATFISALHAGILFGLADILMLFRDWAKGALGARPTDVLVVIGAISGLFMTHIAEAAMWAAFFWKSGHMASFADGWYFAGVSHTTLGYGDIVLPKPWRSLGPISAINGLLTFGCSTAFLFLILQVIWQHPL
;
A
#
# COMPACT_ATOMS: atom_id res chain seq x y z
N MET A 1 -49.98 -13.98 3.89
CA MET A 1 -49.32 -15.00 4.74
C MET A 1 -47.99 -15.49 4.20
N ARG A 2 -47.85 -15.86 2.92
CA ARG A 2 -46.57 -16.36 2.33
C ARG A 2 -45.42 -15.32 2.28
N GLN A 3 -45.71 -14.03 2.04
CA GLN A 3 -44.66 -12.96 2.03
C GLN A 3 -44.05 -12.71 3.41
N SER A 4 -44.84 -12.75 4.48
CA SER A 4 -44.39 -12.57 5.86
C SER A 4 -43.42 -13.68 6.28
N LEU A 5 -43.66 -14.92 5.86
CA LEU A 5 -42.79 -16.06 6.14
C LEU A 5 -41.45 -15.97 5.39
N ARG A 6 -41.51 -15.50 4.15
CA ARG A 6 -40.26 -15.28 3.33
C ARG A 6 -39.38 -14.20 3.94
N THR A 7 -39.98 -13.10 4.39
CA THR A 7 -39.22 -11.99 5.02
C THR A 7 -38.62 -12.42 6.38
N LYS A 8 -39.34 -13.23 7.16
CA LYS A 8 -38.81 -13.80 8.41
C LYS A 8 -37.67 -14.79 8.15
N ALA A 9 -37.77 -15.62 7.11
CA ALA A 9 -36.72 -16.57 6.74
C ALA A 9 -35.45 -15.84 6.28
N ILE A 10 -35.57 -14.82 5.45
CA ILE A 10 -34.42 -14.00 4.99
C ILE A 10 -33.77 -13.27 6.17
N ARG A 11 -34.55 -12.71 7.10
CA ARG A 11 -34.01 -12.12 8.34
C ARG A 11 -33.30 -13.14 9.23
N ALA A 12 -33.85 -14.34 9.38
CA ALA A 12 -33.27 -15.40 10.20
C ALA A 12 -31.95 -15.93 9.59
N VAL A 13 -31.87 -16.05 8.25
CA VAL A 13 -30.62 -16.41 7.55
C VAL A 13 -29.58 -15.31 7.68
N GLY A 14 -29.97 -14.04 7.52
CA GLY A 14 -29.08 -12.89 7.70
C GLY A 14 -28.57 -12.77 9.15
N MET A 15 -29.40 -13.03 10.15
CA MET A 15 -29.01 -13.05 11.57
C MET A 15 -28.07 -14.23 11.90
N LYS A 16 -28.28 -15.41 11.33
CA LYS A 16 -27.38 -16.56 11.52
C LYS A 16 -25.99 -16.36 10.91
N GLN A 17 -25.87 -15.65 9.79
CA GLN A 17 -24.57 -15.30 9.21
C GLN A 17 -23.82 -14.25 10.04
N GLN A 18 -24.50 -13.45 10.84
CA GLN A 18 -23.91 -12.39 11.67
C GLN A 18 -23.38 -12.89 13.02
N THR A 19 -23.74 -14.11 13.45
CA THR A 19 -23.44 -14.63 14.80
C THR A 19 -22.27 -15.60 14.88
N ALA A 20 -21.60 -15.92 13.79
CA ALA A 20 -20.47 -16.85 13.76
C ALA A 20 -19.10 -16.15 13.52
N THR A 21 -18.85 -15.00 14.16
CA THR A 21 -17.46 -14.51 14.26
C THR A 21 -16.75 -15.32 15.34
N PRO A 22 -15.63 -15.99 15.04
CA PRO A 22 -14.83 -16.64 16.07
C PRO A 22 -14.48 -15.59 17.12
N ASN A 23 -14.77 -15.90 18.39
CA ASN A 23 -14.48 -14.99 19.50
C ASN A 23 -12.97 -15.01 19.75
N HIS A 24 -12.21 -14.32 18.89
CA HIS A 24 -10.77 -14.14 19.08
C HIS A 24 -10.54 -13.40 20.41
N SER A 25 -9.66 -13.94 21.25
CA SER A 25 -9.32 -13.29 22.50
C SER A 25 -8.80 -11.86 22.23
N ILE A 26 -9.09 -10.92 23.10
CA ILE A 26 -8.65 -9.51 22.98
C ILE A 26 -7.14 -9.45 22.81
N SER A 27 -6.38 -10.35 23.46
CA SER A 27 -4.91 -10.43 23.33
C SER A 27 -4.46 -10.78 21.90
N VAL A 28 -5.16 -11.65 21.19
CA VAL A 28 -4.86 -11.98 19.78
C VAL A 28 -5.13 -10.78 18.88
N GLN A 29 -6.25 -10.10 19.08
CA GLN A 29 -6.60 -8.90 18.31
C GLN A 29 -5.54 -7.81 18.50
N LEU A 30 -5.18 -7.51 19.74
CA LEU A 30 -4.14 -6.51 20.05
C LEU A 30 -2.79 -6.85 19.40
N ARG A 31 -2.37 -8.12 19.40
CA ARG A 31 -1.14 -8.56 18.74
C ARG A 31 -1.16 -8.31 17.24
N VAL A 32 -2.25 -8.67 16.57
CA VAL A 32 -2.35 -8.48 15.09
C VAL A 32 -2.37 -6.99 14.74
N TYR A 33 -3.10 -6.17 15.48
CA TYR A 33 -3.08 -4.72 15.27
C TYR A 33 -1.71 -4.11 15.55
N ALA A 34 -1.04 -4.52 16.63
CA ALA A 34 0.32 -4.07 16.93
C ALA A 34 1.30 -4.44 15.80
N LEU A 35 1.21 -5.68 15.28
CA LEU A 35 2.03 -6.12 14.14
C LEU A 35 1.71 -5.32 12.88
N ALA A 36 0.45 -5.00 12.60
CA ALA A 36 0.06 -4.17 11.46
C ALA A 36 0.62 -2.74 11.56
N LEU A 37 0.58 -2.14 12.76
CA LEU A 37 1.16 -0.82 13.01
C LEU A 37 2.69 -0.83 12.92
N LEU A 38 3.34 -1.86 13.46
CA LEU A 38 4.79 -2.04 13.31
C LEU A 38 5.18 -2.20 11.84
N LEU A 39 4.43 -3.00 11.08
CA LEU A 39 4.65 -3.15 9.65
C LEU A 39 4.48 -1.83 8.91
N ALA A 40 3.40 -1.07 9.19
CA ALA A 40 3.17 0.24 8.59
C ALA A 40 4.33 1.20 8.86
N THR A 41 4.80 1.25 10.12
CA THR A 41 5.95 2.08 10.53
C THR A 41 7.23 1.62 9.82
N PHE A 42 7.48 0.31 9.75
CA PHE A 42 8.63 -0.25 9.05
C PHE A 42 8.61 0.07 7.55
N ILE A 43 7.46 -0.09 6.88
CA ILE A 43 7.28 0.27 5.46
C ILE A 43 7.55 1.77 5.26
N SER A 44 7.02 2.64 6.11
CA SER A 44 7.26 4.08 6.01
C SER A 44 8.73 4.45 6.19
N ALA A 45 9.43 3.82 7.13
CA ALA A 45 10.86 4.04 7.35
C ALA A 45 11.70 3.52 6.16
N LEU A 46 11.35 2.33 5.64
CA LEU A 46 11.98 1.75 4.46
C LEU A 46 11.78 2.65 3.24
N HIS A 47 10.54 3.13 3.03
CA HIS A 47 10.21 4.07 1.96
C HIS A 47 11.09 5.32 2.03
N ALA A 48 11.18 5.95 3.19
CA ALA A 48 12.04 7.12 3.38
C ALA A 48 13.52 6.80 3.03
N GLY A 49 14.05 5.67 3.49
CA GLY A 49 15.40 5.24 3.16
C GLY A 49 15.60 5.02 1.65
N ILE A 50 14.62 4.43 0.97
CA ILE A 50 14.64 4.23 -0.48
C ILE A 50 14.63 5.58 -1.22
N LEU A 51 13.84 6.58 -0.76
CA LEU A 51 13.84 7.90 -1.39
C LEU A 51 15.22 8.55 -1.36
N PHE A 52 15.95 8.49 -0.24
CA PHE A 52 17.32 9.01 -0.15
C PHE A 52 18.27 8.27 -1.09
N GLY A 53 18.26 6.93 -1.04
CA GLY A 53 19.12 6.13 -1.93
C GLY A 53 18.80 6.32 -3.40
N LEU A 54 17.52 6.45 -3.76
CA LEU A 54 17.10 6.72 -5.13
C LEU A 54 17.56 8.11 -5.60
N ALA A 55 17.47 9.13 -4.72
CA ALA A 55 17.99 10.46 -5.02
C ALA A 55 19.50 10.42 -5.34
N ASP A 56 20.30 9.76 -4.49
CA ASP A 56 21.74 9.64 -4.67
C ASP A 56 22.10 8.95 -6.00
N ILE A 57 21.44 7.81 -6.28
CA ILE A 57 21.65 7.05 -7.52
C ILE A 57 21.30 7.89 -8.75
N LEU A 58 20.17 8.60 -8.72
CA LEU A 58 19.73 9.42 -9.84
C LEU A 58 20.65 10.63 -10.07
N MET A 59 21.16 11.26 -9.01
CA MET A 59 22.10 12.38 -9.14
C MET A 59 23.46 11.92 -9.65
N LEU A 60 23.99 10.81 -9.16
CA LEU A 60 25.22 10.20 -9.69
C LEU A 60 25.08 9.83 -11.17
N PHE A 61 23.94 9.23 -11.54
CA PHE A 61 23.65 8.92 -12.94
C PHE A 61 23.57 10.19 -13.80
N ARG A 62 22.90 11.23 -13.31
CA ARG A 62 22.78 12.53 -13.99
C ARG A 62 24.14 13.14 -14.31
N ASP A 63 25.03 13.18 -13.31
CA ASP A 63 26.37 13.78 -13.48
C ASP A 63 27.22 12.97 -14.46
N TRP A 64 27.15 11.65 -14.41
CA TRP A 64 27.85 10.78 -15.35
C TRP A 64 27.28 10.90 -16.78
N ALA A 65 25.98 10.87 -16.95
CA ALA A 65 25.35 10.79 -18.27
C ALA A 65 25.34 12.11 -19.03
N LYS A 66 25.39 13.27 -18.36
CA LYS A 66 25.44 14.58 -19.01
C LYS A 66 26.55 14.72 -20.01
N GLY A 67 27.74 14.18 -19.71
CA GLY A 67 28.90 14.23 -20.60
C GLY A 67 28.74 13.41 -21.90
N ALA A 68 27.93 12.34 -21.84
CA ALA A 68 27.75 11.42 -22.97
C ALA A 68 26.50 11.75 -23.79
N LEU A 69 25.39 12.13 -23.14
CA LEU A 69 24.07 12.28 -23.77
C LEU A 69 23.62 13.75 -23.92
N GLY A 70 24.31 14.67 -23.25
CA GLY A 70 23.85 16.05 -23.09
C GLY A 70 22.80 16.19 -21.98
N ALA A 71 22.51 17.42 -21.56
CA ALA A 71 21.73 17.66 -20.36
C ALA A 71 20.24 17.29 -20.50
N ARG A 72 19.57 17.73 -21.57
CA ARG A 72 18.12 17.47 -21.74
C ARG A 72 17.75 15.98 -21.76
N PRO A 73 18.37 15.11 -22.60
CA PRO A 73 18.04 13.69 -22.57
C PRO A 73 18.38 13.04 -21.23
N THR A 74 19.47 13.45 -20.57
CA THR A 74 19.81 12.96 -19.22
C THR A 74 18.72 13.33 -18.20
N ASP A 75 18.25 14.56 -18.18
CA ASP A 75 17.21 15.00 -17.25
C ASP A 75 15.88 14.24 -17.46
N VAL A 76 15.52 13.95 -18.72
CA VAL A 76 14.36 13.09 -19.01
C VAL A 76 14.54 11.67 -18.46
N LEU A 77 15.72 11.08 -18.64
CA LEU A 77 16.03 9.75 -18.12
C LEU A 77 16.01 9.72 -16.58
N VAL A 78 16.48 10.77 -15.92
CA VAL A 78 16.40 10.91 -14.45
C VAL A 78 14.94 10.91 -13.98
N VAL A 79 14.06 11.66 -14.65
CA VAL A 79 12.62 11.69 -14.29
C VAL A 79 11.97 10.32 -14.52
N ILE A 80 12.25 9.66 -15.65
CA ILE A 80 11.75 8.30 -15.92
C ILE A 80 12.27 7.33 -14.87
N GLY A 81 13.56 7.41 -14.52
CA GLY A 81 14.16 6.58 -13.47
C GLY A 81 13.51 6.80 -12.10
N ALA A 82 13.23 8.05 -11.72
CA ALA A 82 12.53 8.39 -10.51
C ALA A 82 11.13 7.76 -10.45
N ILE A 83 10.32 7.96 -11.51
CA ILE A 83 8.97 7.40 -11.60
C ILE A 83 9.00 5.87 -11.53
N SER A 84 9.91 5.24 -12.28
CA SER A 84 10.05 3.78 -12.31
C SER A 84 10.50 3.21 -10.96
N GLY A 85 11.45 3.86 -10.31
CA GLY A 85 11.94 3.48 -8.98
C GLY A 85 10.83 3.58 -7.93
N LEU A 86 10.07 4.66 -7.93
CA LEU A 86 8.91 4.84 -7.04
C LEU A 86 7.83 3.81 -7.31
N PHE A 87 7.52 3.53 -8.57
CA PHE A 87 6.54 2.50 -8.92
C PHE A 87 6.94 1.13 -8.37
N MET A 88 8.21 0.73 -8.55
CA MET A 88 8.72 -0.53 -7.99
C MET A 88 8.68 -0.55 -6.46
N THR A 89 8.96 0.58 -5.82
CA THR A 89 8.86 0.72 -4.36
C THR A 89 7.44 0.47 -3.88
N HIS A 90 6.43 1.09 -4.48
CA HIS A 90 5.02 0.88 -4.11
C HIS A 90 4.54 -0.55 -4.39
N ILE A 91 5.02 -1.19 -5.44
CA ILE A 91 4.77 -2.61 -5.71
C ILE A 91 5.35 -3.47 -4.56
N ALA A 92 6.57 -3.20 -4.12
CA ALA A 92 7.19 -3.93 -3.00
C ALA A 92 6.42 -3.71 -1.68
N GLU A 93 5.99 -2.50 -1.39
CA GLU A 93 5.20 -2.15 -0.21
C GLU A 93 3.84 -2.89 -0.18
N ALA A 94 3.14 -2.91 -1.32
CA ALA A 94 1.90 -3.67 -1.48
C ALA A 94 2.15 -5.18 -1.28
N ALA A 95 3.29 -5.71 -1.76
CA ALA A 95 3.67 -7.11 -1.55
C ALA A 95 3.93 -7.43 -0.07
N MET A 96 4.50 -6.49 0.69
CA MET A 96 4.71 -6.66 2.14
C MET A 96 3.37 -6.73 2.89
N TRP A 97 2.41 -5.88 2.55
CA TRP A 97 1.04 -5.95 3.06
C TRP A 97 0.33 -7.24 2.64
N ALA A 98 0.49 -7.67 1.38
CA ALA A 98 -0.05 -8.94 0.89
C ALA A 98 0.48 -10.14 1.71
N ALA A 99 1.79 -10.18 1.94
CA ALA A 99 2.42 -11.21 2.76
C ALA A 99 1.91 -11.20 4.21
N PHE A 100 1.68 -10.02 4.78
CA PHE A 100 1.08 -9.88 6.11
C PHE A 100 -0.35 -10.46 6.14
N PHE A 101 -1.23 -10.08 5.22
CA PHE A 101 -2.60 -10.59 5.18
C PHE A 101 -2.67 -12.10 4.94
N TRP A 102 -1.80 -12.64 4.10
CA TRP A 102 -1.72 -14.07 3.85
C TRP A 102 -1.16 -14.83 5.05
N LYS A 103 0.00 -14.45 5.57
CA LYS A 103 0.67 -15.16 6.67
C LYS A 103 -0.09 -15.07 7.99
N SER A 104 -0.85 -14.00 8.22
CA SER A 104 -1.72 -13.86 9.39
C SER A 104 -3.05 -14.63 9.26
N GLY A 105 -3.28 -15.32 8.12
CA GLY A 105 -4.47 -16.13 7.90
C GLY A 105 -5.72 -15.32 7.56
N HIS A 106 -5.58 -14.03 7.22
CA HIS A 106 -6.71 -13.18 6.83
C HIS A 106 -7.11 -13.36 5.36
N MET A 107 -6.20 -13.88 4.54
CA MET A 107 -6.41 -14.22 3.13
C MET A 107 -5.99 -15.67 2.87
N ALA A 108 -6.71 -16.36 1.99
CA ALA A 108 -6.47 -17.76 1.68
C ALA A 108 -5.17 -18.00 0.90
N SER A 109 -4.79 -17.03 0.08
CA SER A 109 -3.57 -17.09 -0.74
C SER A 109 -2.83 -15.76 -0.74
N PHE A 110 -1.55 -15.79 -1.18
CA PHE A 110 -0.81 -14.56 -1.43
C PHE A 110 -1.46 -13.73 -2.55
N ALA A 111 -2.04 -14.37 -3.56
CA ALA A 111 -2.72 -13.68 -4.66
C ALA A 111 -3.94 -12.88 -4.16
N ASP A 112 -4.76 -13.46 -3.28
CA ASP A 112 -5.88 -12.75 -2.65
C ASP A 112 -5.38 -11.61 -1.77
N GLY A 113 -4.31 -11.86 -1.01
CA GLY A 113 -3.62 -10.85 -0.20
C GLY A 113 -3.07 -9.70 -1.06
N TRP A 114 -2.49 -10.02 -2.22
CA TRP A 114 -1.97 -9.05 -3.17
C TRP A 114 -3.07 -8.15 -3.73
N TYR A 115 -4.17 -8.75 -4.17
CA TYR A 115 -5.31 -7.99 -4.65
C TYR A 115 -5.87 -7.07 -3.56
N PHE A 116 -6.14 -7.62 -2.38
CA PHE A 116 -6.67 -6.84 -1.25
C PHE A 116 -5.72 -5.72 -0.81
N ALA A 117 -4.42 -6.02 -0.71
CA ALA A 117 -3.40 -5.03 -0.37
C ALA A 117 -3.32 -3.93 -1.44
N GLY A 118 -3.32 -4.28 -2.73
CA GLY A 118 -3.31 -3.33 -3.82
C GLY A 118 -4.51 -2.39 -3.78
N VAL A 119 -5.72 -2.93 -3.62
CA VAL A 119 -6.96 -2.15 -3.54
C VAL A 119 -7.00 -1.27 -2.28
N SER A 120 -6.49 -1.76 -1.15
CA SER A 120 -6.46 -1.00 0.10
C SER A 120 -5.35 0.04 0.13
N HIS A 121 -4.12 -0.36 -0.19
CA HIS A 121 -2.93 0.51 -0.14
C HIS A 121 -3.02 1.70 -1.11
N THR A 122 -3.62 1.48 -2.29
CA THR A 122 -3.90 2.56 -3.26
C THR A 122 -5.14 3.40 -2.94
N THR A 123 -5.83 3.11 -1.83
CA THR A 123 -7.10 3.75 -1.44
C THR A 123 -8.26 3.55 -2.43
N LEU A 124 -8.15 2.62 -3.37
CA LEU A 124 -9.16 2.35 -4.39
C LEU A 124 -10.47 1.80 -3.78
N GLY A 125 -10.35 0.84 -2.83
CA GLY A 125 -11.43 0.42 -1.94
C GLY A 125 -12.70 -0.09 -2.65
N TYR A 126 -12.61 -0.98 -3.63
CA TYR A 126 -13.80 -1.52 -4.34
C TYR A 126 -14.85 -2.14 -3.41
N GLY A 127 -14.45 -2.68 -2.24
CA GLY A 127 -15.36 -3.26 -1.28
C GLY A 127 -15.87 -4.66 -1.65
N ASP A 128 -15.32 -5.28 -2.67
CA ASP A 128 -15.59 -6.65 -3.10
C ASP A 128 -14.99 -7.69 -2.14
N ILE A 129 -13.83 -7.38 -1.57
CA ILE A 129 -13.22 -8.12 -0.45
C ILE A 129 -13.18 -7.22 0.77
N VAL A 130 -13.82 -7.66 1.84
CA VAL A 130 -13.84 -6.96 3.13
C VAL A 130 -13.52 -7.96 4.24
N LEU A 131 -12.53 -7.64 5.05
CA LEU A 131 -12.18 -8.46 6.19
C LEU A 131 -13.33 -8.52 7.20
N PRO A 132 -13.62 -9.69 7.79
CA PRO A 132 -14.65 -9.82 8.81
C PRO A 132 -14.23 -9.10 10.10
N LYS A 133 -15.22 -8.79 10.98
CA LYS A 133 -14.88 -8.36 12.34
C LYS A 133 -14.15 -9.50 13.08
N PRO A 134 -13.15 -9.20 13.88
CA PRO A 134 -12.70 -7.87 14.32
C PRO A 134 -11.63 -7.24 13.40
N TRP A 135 -11.20 -7.86 12.29
CA TRP A 135 -10.04 -7.51 11.47
C TRP A 135 -10.29 -6.40 10.45
N ARG A 136 -11.52 -5.91 10.38
CA ARG A 136 -11.98 -4.95 9.35
C ARG A 136 -11.11 -3.69 9.25
N SER A 137 -10.57 -3.23 10.38
CA SER A 137 -9.76 -2.00 10.42
C SER A 137 -8.33 -2.16 9.86
N LEU A 138 -7.89 -3.39 9.55
CA LEU A 138 -6.57 -3.62 8.95
C LEU A 138 -6.49 -3.04 7.52
N GLY A 139 -7.58 -3.07 6.75
CA GLY A 139 -7.64 -2.42 5.44
C GLY A 139 -7.38 -0.91 5.52
N PRO A 140 -8.13 -0.13 6.33
CA PRO A 140 -7.85 1.26 6.60
C PRO A 140 -6.43 1.57 7.08
N ILE A 141 -5.81 0.74 7.91
CA ILE A 141 -4.40 0.92 8.33
C ILE A 141 -3.47 0.82 7.12
N SER A 142 -3.65 -0.18 6.25
CA SER A 142 -2.89 -0.30 5.00
C SER A 142 -3.13 0.89 4.07
N ALA A 143 -4.37 1.38 3.96
CA ALA A 143 -4.72 2.54 3.15
C ALA A 143 -4.04 3.83 3.65
N ILE A 144 -4.06 4.08 4.96
CA ILE A 144 -3.38 5.25 5.56
C ILE A 144 -1.87 5.18 5.28
N ASN A 145 -1.25 3.99 5.45
CA ASN A 145 0.16 3.81 5.14
C ASN A 145 0.46 4.12 3.67
N GLY A 146 -0.34 3.58 2.73
CA GLY A 146 -0.20 3.87 1.30
C GLY A 146 -0.33 5.35 0.98
N LEU A 147 -1.35 6.02 1.54
CA LEU A 147 -1.55 7.45 1.31
C LEU A 147 -0.35 8.29 1.76
N LEU A 148 0.25 7.95 2.89
CA LEU A 148 1.45 8.63 3.39
C LEU A 148 2.66 8.40 2.47
N THR A 149 2.92 7.17 2.04
CA THR A 149 4.07 6.86 1.16
C THR A 149 3.87 7.46 -0.24
N PHE A 150 2.66 7.46 -0.81
CA PHE A 150 2.34 8.16 -2.05
C PHE A 150 2.54 9.68 -1.94
N GLY A 151 2.15 10.28 -0.81
CA GLY A 151 2.40 11.71 -0.55
C GLY A 151 3.88 12.04 -0.52
N CYS A 152 4.70 11.23 0.16
CA CYS A 152 6.16 11.38 0.17
C CYS A 152 6.77 11.21 -1.23
N SER A 153 6.31 10.23 -2.02
CA SER A 153 6.73 10.03 -3.41
C SER A 153 6.44 11.25 -4.29
N THR A 154 5.27 11.86 -4.12
CA THR A 154 4.89 13.06 -4.87
C THR A 154 5.80 14.24 -4.52
N ALA A 155 6.09 14.45 -3.24
CA ALA A 155 7.03 15.47 -2.80
C ALA A 155 8.46 15.21 -3.33
N PHE A 156 8.90 13.95 -3.32
CA PHE A 156 10.19 13.55 -3.89
C PHE A 156 10.29 13.87 -5.39
N LEU A 157 9.28 13.52 -6.20
CA LEU A 157 9.26 13.85 -7.62
C LEU A 157 9.33 15.36 -7.85
N PHE A 158 8.64 16.14 -7.03
CA PHE A 158 8.72 17.60 -7.10
C PHE A 158 10.14 18.11 -6.83
N LEU A 159 10.83 17.56 -5.82
CA LEU A 159 12.22 17.93 -5.52
C LEU A 159 13.17 17.56 -6.68
N ILE A 160 13.03 16.39 -7.30
CA ILE A 160 13.81 15.99 -8.47
C ILE A 160 13.60 16.98 -9.63
N LEU A 161 12.35 17.35 -9.93
CA LEU A 161 12.06 18.33 -10.97
C LEU A 161 12.61 19.71 -10.63
N GLN A 162 12.54 20.13 -9.37
CA GLN A 162 13.10 21.40 -8.92
C GLN A 162 14.61 21.47 -9.11
N VAL A 163 15.34 20.40 -8.77
CA VAL A 163 16.81 20.32 -9.00
C VAL A 163 17.15 20.42 -10.49
N ILE A 164 16.35 19.78 -11.34
CA ILE A 164 16.51 19.84 -12.79
C ILE A 164 16.30 21.28 -13.32
N TRP A 165 15.25 21.96 -12.84
CA TRP A 165 14.91 23.33 -13.30
C TRP A 165 15.80 24.43 -12.76
N GLN A 166 16.37 24.27 -11.57
CA GLN A 166 17.29 25.25 -10.97
C GLN A 166 18.70 25.22 -11.59
N HIS A 167 19.03 24.16 -12.29
CA HIS A 167 20.25 24.03 -13.06
C HIS A 167 19.94 23.86 -14.56
N PRO A 168 19.22 24.82 -15.19
CA PRO A 168 19.10 24.83 -16.64
C PRO A 168 20.48 25.06 -17.23
N LEU A 169 20.74 24.58 -18.42
CA LEU A 169 21.94 24.58 -19.22
C LEU A 169 22.69 25.90 -19.27
#